data_ac715efbc3433a93ead6d0481fe195d6
#
_entry.id   ac715efbc3433a93ead6d0481fe195d6
#
_cell.length_a   1.000
_cell.length_b   1.000
_cell.length_c   1.000
_cell.angle_alpha   90.00
_cell.angle_beta   90.00
_cell.angle_gamma   90.00
#
_symmetry.space_group_name_H-M   'P 1'
#
loop_
_entity.id
_entity.type
_entity.pdbx_description
1 polymer ?
#
loop_
_entity_poly.entity_id
_entity_poly.type
_entity_poly.pdbx_seq_one_letter_code
_entity_poly.pdbx_strand_id
1 'polypeptide(L)'
;MDDITKKILEELVIDFISEMNEWEKYCNEFDEDQLELDETEHKIKQMVASIISKYCTDQERKMSRPNALSWGLEGSYDYDPNKEKIIDIQESRKNKFFVTTRTDDEYLQYIVVKKNNKYLIDSKKRKFLSEDKWSVDYL
;
A
#
# COMPACT_ATOMS: atom_id res chain seq x y z
N MET A 1 -14.22 18.55 -3.68
CA MET A 1 -14.44 17.12 -3.35
C MET A 1 -15.47 17.04 -2.25
N ASP A 2 -16.47 16.20 -2.41
CA ASP A 2 -17.51 16.04 -1.40
C ASP A 2 -17.08 15.12 -0.25
N ASP A 3 -17.85 15.12 0.84
CA ASP A 3 -17.54 14.33 2.03
C ASP A 3 -17.67 12.84 1.79
N ILE A 4 -18.54 12.42 0.88
CA ILE A 4 -18.75 11.00 0.54
C ILE A 4 -17.51 10.46 -0.17
N THR A 5 -17.02 11.17 -1.18
CA THR A 5 -15.79 10.80 -1.91
C THR A 5 -14.59 10.75 -0.97
N LYS A 6 -14.45 11.75 -0.11
CA LYS A 6 -13.38 11.81 0.87
C LYS A 6 -13.37 10.60 1.78
N LYS A 7 -14.52 10.19 2.28
CA LYS A 7 -14.66 9.02 3.14
C LYS A 7 -14.31 7.73 2.39
N ILE A 8 -14.72 7.59 1.14
CA ILE A 8 -14.39 6.44 0.31
C ILE A 8 -12.86 6.31 0.15
N LEU A 9 -12.18 7.43 -0.11
CA LEU A 9 -10.73 7.46 -0.25
C LEU A 9 -10.01 7.11 1.05
N GLU A 10 -10.50 7.63 2.18
CA GLU A 10 -9.97 7.29 3.50
C GLU A 10 -10.08 5.78 3.76
N GLU A 11 -11.25 5.21 3.57
CA GLU A 11 -11.49 3.79 3.79
C GLU A 11 -10.65 2.92 2.87
N LEU A 12 -10.52 3.29 1.60
CA LEU A 12 -9.71 2.58 0.63
C LEU A 12 -8.26 2.44 1.10
N VAL A 13 -7.65 3.55 1.48
CA VAL A 13 -6.24 3.55 1.89
C VAL A 13 -6.04 2.88 3.24
N ILE A 14 -6.92 3.15 4.21
CA ILE A 14 -6.84 2.51 5.53
C ILE A 14 -7.01 0.99 5.42
N ASP A 15 -7.97 0.52 4.65
CA ASP A 15 -8.21 -0.90 4.46
C ASP A 15 -7.04 -1.58 3.76
N PHE A 16 -6.47 -0.92 2.75
CA PHE A 16 -5.28 -1.41 2.07
C PHE A 16 -4.09 -1.56 3.04
N ILE A 17 -3.80 -0.51 3.80
CA ILE A 17 -2.72 -0.54 4.80
C ILE A 17 -2.94 -1.67 5.81
N SER A 18 -4.17 -1.82 6.29
CA SER A 18 -4.52 -2.84 7.28
C SER A 18 -4.35 -4.26 6.74
N GLU A 19 -4.80 -4.52 5.52
CA GLU A 19 -4.66 -5.86 4.92
C GLU A 19 -3.20 -6.16 4.58
N MET A 20 -2.44 -5.18 4.11
CA MET A 20 -1.00 -5.35 3.88
C MET A 20 -0.25 -5.63 5.18
N ASN A 21 -0.62 -4.97 6.28
CA ASN A 21 -0.07 -5.24 7.60
C ASN A 21 -0.35 -6.67 8.05
N GLU A 22 -1.58 -7.16 7.88
CA GLU A 22 -1.93 -8.54 8.21
C GLU A 22 -1.13 -9.54 7.37
N TRP A 23 -0.89 -9.23 6.09
CA TRP A 23 -0.03 -10.04 5.23
C TRP A 23 1.41 -10.10 5.73
N GLU A 24 1.96 -8.95 6.15
CA GLU A 24 3.33 -8.90 6.69
C GLU A 24 3.44 -9.71 7.99
N LYS A 25 2.43 -9.66 8.85
CA LYS A 25 2.35 -10.49 10.06
C LYS A 25 2.33 -11.97 9.70
N TYR A 26 1.56 -12.33 8.69
CA TYR A 26 1.51 -13.71 8.19
C TYR A 26 2.87 -14.18 7.70
N CYS A 27 3.58 -13.35 6.93
CA CYS A 27 4.93 -13.66 6.46
C CYS A 27 5.91 -13.89 7.60
N ASN A 28 5.75 -13.15 8.71
CA ASN A 28 6.62 -13.26 9.88
C ASN A 28 6.38 -14.54 10.71
N GLU A 29 5.33 -15.30 10.43
CA GLU A 29 5.06 -16.57 11.11
C GLU A 29 5.99 -17.70 10.64
N PHE A 30 6.63 -17.55 9.50
CA PHE A 30 7.47 -18.58 8.91
C PHE A 30 8.93 -18.41 9.32
N ASP A 31 9.63 -19.53 9.57
CA ASP A 31 11.08 -19.53 9.74
C ASP A 31 11.81 -19.60 8.39
N GLU A 32 13.13 -19.49 8.41
CA GLU A 32 13.95 -19.49 7.19
C GLU A 32 13.79 -20.77 6.36
N ASP A 33 13.71 -21.93 7.03
CA ASP A 33 13.54 -23.22 6.34
C ASP A 33 12.19 -23.30 5.63
N GLN A 34 11.14 -22.80 6.28
CA GLN A 34 9.81 -22.76 5.69
C GLN A 34 9.75 -21.80 4.49
N LEU A 35 10.43 -20.66 4.56
CA LEU A 35 10.47 -19.68 3.48
C LEU A 35 11.20 -20.20 2.23
N GLU A 36 12.07 -21.18 2.35
CA GLU A 36 12.74 -21.82 1.23
C GLU A 36 11.83 -22.81 0.47
N LEU A 37 10.69 -23.19 1.04
CA LEU A 37 9.75 -24.09 0.41
C LEU A 37 8.92 -23.38 -0.67
N ASP A 38 8.84 -23.95 -1.85
CA ASP A 38 8.03 -23.41 -2.96
C ASP A 38 6.56 -23.25 -2.57
N GLU A 39 6.03 -24.17 -1.80
CA GLU A 39 4.65 -24.12 -1.31
C GLU A 39 4.39 -22.88 -0.44
N THR A 40 5.32 -22.57 0.46
CA THR A 40 5.23 -21.40 1.34
C THR A 40 5.30 -20.11 0.52
N GLU A 41 6.26 -20.01 -0.38
CA GLU A 41 6.42 -18.85 -1.27
C GLU A 41 5.15 -18.64 -2.10
N HIS A 42 4.59 -19.71 -2.63
CA HIS A 42 3.36 -19.65 -3.43
C HIS A 42 2.19 -19.08 -2.63
N LYS A 43 2.00 -19.53 -1.39
CA LYS A 43 0.94 -19.03 -0.49
C LYS A 43 1.12 -17.55 -0.17
N ILE A 44 2.34 -17.14 0.15
CA ILE A 44 2.67 -15.74 0.45
C ILE A 44 2.37 -14.86 -0.76
N LYS A 45 2.80 -15.30 -1.95
CA LYS A 45 2.58 -14.57 -3.20
C LYS A 45 1.10 -14.46 -3.56
N GLN A 46 0.35 -15.56 -3.46
CA GLN A 46 -1.08 -15.55 -3.76
C GLN A 46 -1.85 -14.60 -2.84
N MET A 47 -1.53 -14.58 -1.58
CA MET A 47 -2.22 -13.75 -0.60
C MET A 47 -2.02 -12.27 -0.90
N VAL A 48 -0.79 -11.83 -1.16
CA VAL A 48 -0.53 -10.43 -1.50
C VAL A 48 -1.07 -10.07 -2.88
N ALA A 49 -1.04 -10.99 -3.83
CA ALA A 49 -1.64 -10.76 -5.15
C ALA A 49 -3.15 -10.48 -5.04
N SER A 50 -3.84 -11.18 -4.15
CA SER A 50 -5.27 -10.94 -3.88
C SER A 50 -5.52 -9.55 -3.31
N ILE A 51 -4.66 -9.09 -2.39
CA ILE A 51 -4.76 -7.75 -1.80
C ILE A 51 -4.54 -6.68 -2.89
N ILE A 52 -3.49 -6.81 -3.68
CA ILE A 52 -3.19 -5.88 -4.77
C ILE A 52 -4.35 -5.85 -5.78
N SER A 53 -4.87 -7.00 -6.16
CA SER A 53 -6.00 -7.09 -7.10
C SER A 53 -7.27 -6.42 -6.56
N LYS A 54 -7.48 -6.47 -5.24
CA LYS A 54 -8.68 -5.90 -4.60
C LYS A 54 -8.64 -4.36 -4.53
N TYR A 55 -7.50 -3.79 -4.24
CA TYR A 55 -7.37 -2.35 -3.94
C TYR A 55 -6.67 -1.53 -5.02
N CYS A 56 -5.93 -2.16 -5.90
CA CYS A 56 -5.04 -1.46 -6.82
C CYS A 56 -5.43 -1.66 -8.29
N THR A 57 -4.93 -0.79 -9.15
CA THR A 57 -5.09 -0.94 -10.59
C THR A 57 -4.35 -2.19 -11.08
N ASP A 58 -4.74 -2.68 -12.24
CA ASP A 58 -4.22 -3.93 -12.81
C ASP A 58 -2.93 -3.76 -13.63
N GLN A 59 -2.27 -2.59 -13.51
CA GLN A 59 -1.00 -2.38 -14.21
C GLN A 59 0.07 -3.38 -13.77
N GLU A 60 1.00 -3.71 -14.66
CA GLU A 60 2.14 -4.56 -14.35
C GLU A 60 3.10 -3.84 -13.38
N ARG A 61 3.50 -4.55 -12.31
CA ARG A 61 4.39 -4.03 -11.29
C ARG A 61 5.61 -4.92 -11.15
N LYS A 62 6.64 -4.69 -11.97
CA LYS A 62 7.84 -5.54 -12.01
C LYS A 62 8.69 -5.44 -10.75
N MET A 63 8.75 -4.26 -10.15
CA MET A 63 9.62 -3.95 -9.01
C MET A 63 8.90 -3.97 -7.67
N SER A 64 7.64 -4.36 -7.65
CA SER A 64 6.84 -4.40 -6.43
C SER A 64 6.01 -5.67 -6.34
N ARG A 65 5.26 -5.77 -5.24
CA ARG A 65 4.38 -6.92 -5.00
C ARG A 65 3.31 -7.02 -6.08
N PRO A 66 2.90 -8.19 -6.51
CA PRO A 66 3.34 -9.52 -6.03
C PRO A 66 4.60 -10.07 -6.71
N ASN A 67 5.20 -9.37 -7.65
CA ASN A 67 6.33 -9.87 -8.44
C ASN A 67 7.67 -9.76 -7.70
N ALA A 68 7.82 -8.75 -6.84
CA ALA A 68 8.96 -8.60 -5.96
C ALA A 68 8.45 -8.72 -4.52
N LEU A 69 8.71 -9.86 -3.89
CA LEU A 69 8.26 -10.12 -2.53
C LEU A 69 9.24 -9.55 -1.51
N SER A 70 8.72 -8.69 -0.64
CA SER A 70 9.44 -8.18 0.51
C SER A 70 8.43 -7.78 1.59
N TRP A 71 8.83 -7.85 2.83
CA TRP A 71 8.01 -7.43 3.97
C TRP A 71 8.89 -7.00 5.13
N GLY A 72 8.35 -6.14 5.97
CA GLY A 72 9.02 -5.72 7.20
C GLY A 72 8.90 -6.77 8.29
N LEU A 73 9.83 -6.72 9.23
CA LEU A 73 9.78 -7.55 10.43
C LEU A 73 8.87 -6.91 11.48
N GLU A 74 8.44 -7.68 12.47
CA GLU A 74 7.66 -7.17 13.57
C GLU A 74 8.32 -5.93 14.20
N GLY A 75 7.55 -4.86 14.36
CA GLY A 75 8.04 -3.57 14.84
C GLY A 75 8.58 -2.64 13.74
N SER A 76 8.78 -3.14 12.53
CA SER A 76 9.28 -2.39 11.38
C SER A 76 8.54 -2.73 10.10
N TYR A 77 7.23 -2.95 10.20
CA TYR A 77 6.41 -3.25 9.03
C TYR A 77 6.44 -2.13 8.00
N ASP A 78 6.38 -2.49 6.72
CA ASP A 78 6.23 -1.51 5.64
C ASP A 78 4.87 -0.81 5.71
N TYR A 79 3.85 -1.53 6.15
CA TYR A 79 2.50 -1.02 6.37
C TYR A 79 2.10 -1.25 7.82
N ASP A 80 1.91 -0.17 8.57
CA ASP A 80 1.52 -0.26 9.97
C ASP A 80 0.41 0.75 10.27
N PRO A 81 -0.84 0.30 10.43
CA PRO A 81 -1.96 1.21 10.65
C PRO A 81 -1.88 1.96 11.98
N ASN A 82 -1.05 1.52 12.92
CA ASN A 82 -0.84 2.22 14.17
C ASN A 82 0.14 3.39 14.03
N LYS A 83 1.00 3.36 13.03
CA LYS A 83 2.03 4.38 12.79
C LYS A 83 1.71 5.30 11.62
N GLU A 84 1.04 4.78 10.61
CA GLU A 84 0.73 5.53 9.38
C GLU A 84 -0.66 6.12 9.45
N LYS A 85 -0.75 7.46 9.42
CA LYS A 85 -2.03 8.18 9.53
C LYS A 85 -2.25 9.08 8.33
N ILE A 86 -3.48 9.13 7.85
CA ILE A 86 -3.87 10.05 6.77
C ILE A 86 -3.85 11.48 7.32
N ILE A 87 -3.18 12.36 6.62
CA ILE A 87 -3.06 13.78 6.98
C ILE A 87 -3.67 14.72 5.93
N ASP A 88 -3.86 14.27 4.71
CA ASP A 88 -4.41 15.10 3.64
C ASP A 88 -5.01 14.26 2.52
N ILE A 89 -6.07 14.78 1.91
CA ILE A 89 -6.70 14.19 0.73
C ILE A 89 -7.00 15.31 -0.24
N GLN A 90 -6.46 15.22 -1.46
CA GLN A 90 -6.65 16.23 -2.49
C GLN A 90 -7.11 15.60 -3.80
N GLU A 91 -7.96 16.32 -4.52
CA GLU A 91 -8.23 16.03 -5.91
C GLU A 91 -7.16 16.71 -6.77
N SER A 92 -6.37 15.92 -7.50
CA SER A 92 -5.31 16.43 -8.38
C SER A 92 -5.89 16.93 -9.69
N ARG A 93 -6.73 16.11 -10.30
CA ARG A 93 -7.47 16.39 -11.54
C ARG A 93 -8.66 15.45 -11.60
N LYS A 94 -9.50 15.58 -12.61
CA LYS A 94 -10.66 14.71 -12.77
C LYS A 94 -10.26 13.23 -12.65
N ASN A 95 -10.92 12.50 -11.76
CA ASN A 95 -10.71 11.07 -11.53
C ASN A 95 -9.33 10.70 -10.99
N LYS A 96 -8.57 11.66 -10.46
CA LYS A 96 -7.26 11.40 -9.86
C LYS A 96 -7.13 12.13 -8.53
N PHE A 97 -6.69 11.41 -7.50
CA PHE A 97 -6.63 11.91 -6.13
C PHE A 97 -5.30 11.57 -5.48
N PHE A 98 -4.88 12.40 -4.55
CA PHE A 98 -3.72 12.15 -3.72
C PHE A 98 -4.17 11.97 -2.27
N VAL A 99 -3.86 10.82 -1.68
CA VAL A 99 -4.06 10.56 -0.26
C VAL A 99 -2.69 10.53 0.39
N THR A 100 -2.41 11.51 1.21
CA THR A 100 -1.13 11.65 1.89
C THR A 100 -1.24 11.12 3.31
N THR A 101 -0.28 10.28 3.67
CA THR A 101 -0.13 9.75 5.01
C THR A 101 1.20 10.18 5.60
N ARG A 102 1.34 10.03 6.90
CA ARG A 102 2.57 10.33 7.63
C ARG A 102 2.86 9.22 8.62
N THR A 103 4.14 8.85 8.69
CA THR A 103 4.72 8.02 9.75
C THR A 103 5.67 8.89 10.58
N ASP A 104 6.42 8.29 11.51
CA ASP A 104 7.42 9.03 12.30
C ASP A 104 8.55 9.61 11.43
N ASP A 105 8.85 8.96 10.30
CA ASP A 105 10.04 9.25 9.49
C ASP A 105 9.75 9.89 8.15
N GLU A 106 8.56 9.68 7.60
CA GLU A 106 8.30 10.03 6.21
C GLU A 106 6.85 10.36 5.92
N TYR A 107 6.65 11.01 4.76
CA TYR A 107 5.36 11.17 4.11
C TYR A 107 5.22 10.13 3.01
N LEU A 108 4.02 9.60 2.86
CA LEU A 108 3.66 8.70 1.76
C LEU A 108 2.49 9.33 1.01
N GLN A 109 2.48 9.19 -0.30
CA GLN A 109 1.40 9.70 -1.13
C GLN A 109 0.86 8.57 -2.00
N TYR A 110 -0.38 8.18 -1.72
CA TYR A 110 -1.09 7.20 -2.52
C TYR A 110 -1.80 7.93 -3.65
N ILE A 111 -1.51 7.52 -4.87
CA ILE A 111 -2.17 8.06 -6.05
C ILE A 111 -3.34 7.15 -6.37
N VAL A 112 -4.55 7.69 -6.26
CA VAL A 112 -5.80 6.96 -6.46
C VAL A 112 -6.45 7.44 -7.74
N VAL A 113 -6.96 6.52 -8.53
CA VAL A 113 -7.71 6.85 -9.74
C VAL A 113 -9.12 6.28 -9.64
N LYS A 114 -10.08 7.00 -10.21
CA LYS A 114 -11.46 6.51 -10.37
C LYS A 114 -11.61 5.95 -11.78
N LYS A 115 -11.94 4.67 -11.87
CA LYS A 115 -12.07 3.96 -13.13
C LYS A 115 -13.28 3.04 -13.07
N ASN A 116 -14.21 3.18 -14.02
CA ASN A 116 -15.45 2.41 -14.05
C ASN A 116 -16.23 2.49 -12.73
N ASN A 117 -16.38 3.71 -12.18
CA ASN A 117 -17.04 4.00 -10.90
C ASN A 117 -16.38 3.35 -9.69
N LYS A 118 -15.12 2.92 -9.81
CA LYS A 118 -14.37 2.29 -8.74
C LYS A 118 -13.10 3.09 -8.45
N TYR A 119 -12.80 3.29 -7.17
CA TYR A 119 -11.57 3.94 -6.73
C TYR A 119 -10.51 2.89 -6.48
N LEU A 120 -9.36 3.04 -7.13
CA LEU A 120 -8.25 2.09 -7.04
C LEU A 120 -6.93 2.82 -6.82
N ILE A 121 -6.06 2.23 -6.02
CA ILE A 121 -4.71 2.74 -5.80
C ILE A 121 -3.88 2.40 -7.03
N ASP A 122 -3.30 3.43 -7.67
CA ASP A 122 -2.50 3.24 -8.88
C ASP A 122 -1.01 3.11 -8.57
N SER A 123 -0.52 3.97 -7.66
CA SER A 123 0.90 4.01 -7.32
C SER A 123 1.10 4.71 -5.98
N LYS A 124 2.34 4.72 -5.52
CA LYS A 124 2.72 5.36 -4.27
C LYS A 124 4.04 6.10 -4.44
N LYS A 125 4.19 7.22 -3.75
CA LYS A 125 5.41 8.00 -3.65
C LYS A 125 5.79 8.16 -2.19
N ARG A 126 7.05 8.45 -1.94
CA ARG A 126 7.56 8.68 -0.60
C ARG A 126 8.44 9.93 -0.55
N LYS A 127 8.54 10.49 0.64
CA LYS A 127 9.41 11.62 0.93
C LYS A 127 9.76 11.60 2.42
N PHE A 128 11.05 11.60 2.77
CA PHE A 128 11.45 11.77 4.17
C PHE A 128 11.06 13.17 4.66
N LEU A 129 10.87 13.32 5.98
CA LEU A 129 10.42 14.60 6.55
C LEU A 129 11.34 15.77 6.20
N SER A 130 12.65 15.49 6.01
CA SER A 130 13.66 16.48 5.65
C SER A 130 13.78 16.75 4.15
N GLU A 131 13.07 16.03 3.32
CA GLU A 131 13.15 16.17 1.87
C GLU A 131 12.04 17.06 1.30
N ASP A 132 12.34 17.75 0.18
CA ASP A 132 11.37 18.60 -0.50
C ASP A 132 10.72 17.93 -1.71
N LYS A 133 11.29 16.82 -2.20
CA LYS A 133 10.84 16.17 -3.42
C LYS A 133 10.33 14.75 -3.15
N TRP A 134 9.24 14.40 -3.83
CA TRP A 134 8.71 13.05 -3.84
C TRP A 134 9.56 12.14 -4.69
N SER A 135 9.77 10.91 -4.21
CA SER A 135 10.44 9.83 -4.93
C SER A 135 9.46 8.68 -5.17
N VAL A 136 9.70 7.92 -6.22
CA VAL A 136 8.90 6.72 -6.48
C VAL A 136 9.04 5.73 -5.30
N ASP A 137 7.92 5.19 -4.87
CA ASP A 137 7.86 4.10 -3.92
C ASP A 137 7.05 2.95 -4.53
N TYR A 138 7.05 1.80 -3.88
CA TYR A 138 6.39 0.60 -4.39
C TYR A 138 5.33 0.10 -3.40
N LEU A 139 4.24 -0.39 -3.95
CA LEU A 139 3.13 -0.96 -3.16
C LEU A 139 3.46 -2.34 -2.59
#